data_02f1b11228c631380abe7dc3f3fdd6bd
#
_entry.id   02f1b11228c631380abe7dc3f3fdd6bd
#
_cell.length_a   1.000
_cell.length_b   1.000
_cell.length_c   1.000
_cell.angle_alpha   90.00
_cell.angle_beta   90.00
_cell.angle_gamma   90.00
#
_symmetry.space_group_name_H-M   'P 1'
#
loop_
_entity.id
_entity.type
_entity.pdbx_description
1 polymer ?
#
loop_
_entity_poly.entity_id
_entity_poly.type
_entity_poly.pdbx_seq_one_letter_code
_entity_poly.pdbx_strand_id
1 'polypeptide(L)'
;MKKTIFTFIALAALVMCGCEKDPNDPSGNGNNTPDEPVIDITPYLGKYLMTRNTDLTITAMNMFTFPLDRDLDVETVTIKTDPQVEHGIIMTSNDGLYLRGVVDTAGLHLQNDTITLNIDTTYSNFPVKFSVSVSMTHPVILPPVDGKMEWTSVAEGTASTTILGIPVTATITGDMRYRTVFSN
;
A
#
# COMPACT_ATOMS: atom_id res chain seq x y z
N MET A 1 -27.29 28.75 19.34
CA MET A 1 -26.46 27.86 18.54
C MET A 1 -25.68 28.68 17.52
N LYS A 2 -24.43 29.00 17.76
CA LYS A 2 -23.61 29.86 16.88
C LYS A 2 -22.70 28.92 16.05
N LYS A 3 -22.88 28.91 14.73
CA LYS A 3 -22.01 28.23 13.78
C LYS A 3 -20.80 29.14 13.50
N THR A 4 -19.63 28.70 13.90
CA THR A 4 -18.36 29.37 13.59
C THR A 4 -17.82 28.76 12.30
N ILE A 5 -17.84 29.53 11.22
CA ILE A 5 -17.24 29.15 9.92
C ILE A 5 -15.79 29.61 10.00
N PHE A 6 -14.85 28.68 9.98
CA PHE A 6 -13.42 28.97 9.80
C PHE A 6 -13.11 29.04 8.30
N THR A 7 -12.90 30.27 7.84
CA THR A 7 -12.39 30.53 6.48
C THR A 7 -10.87 30.46 6.53
N PHE A 8 -10.28 29.44 5.91
CA PHE A 8 -8.84 29.39 5.68
C PHE A 8 -8.51 30.23 4.45
N ILE A 9 -7.86 31.36 4.66
CA ILE A 9 -7.25 32.18 3.61
C ILE A 9 -5.86 31.59 3.35
N ALA A 10 -5.70 30.93 2.20
CA ALA A 10 -4.42 30.52 1.69
C ALA A 10 -3.73 31.74 1.05
N LEU A 11 -2.71 32.27 1.73
CA LEU A 11 -1.85 33.34 1.20
C LEU A 11 -0.77 32.72 0.31
N ALA A 12 -1.00 32.70 -1.00
CA ALA A 12 0.02 32.33 -1.98
C ALA A 12 0.99 33.50 -2.17
N ALA A 13 2.17 33.40 -1.59
CA ALA A 13 3.27 34.33 -1.86
C ALA A 13 3.91 33.95 -3.21
N LEU A 14 3.57 34.66 -4.26
CA LEU A 14 4.29 34.65 -5.55
C LEU A 14 5.62 35.38 -5.35
N VAL A 15 6.70 34.62 -5.20
CA VAL A 15 8.05 35.12 -5.34
C VAL A 15 8.37 35.21 -6.83
N MET A 16 8.12 36.36 -7.44
CA MET A 16 8.63 36.72 -8.76
C MET A 16 10.13 37.03 -8.64
N CYS A 17 10.97 36.00 -8.80
CA CYS A 17 12.41 36.25 -9.06
C CYS A 17 12.54 36.62 -10.52
N GLY A 18 12.52 37.93 -10.81
CA GLY A 18 12.86 38.49 -12.09
C GLY A 18 14.36 38.36 -12.30
N CYS A 19 14.81 37.48 -13.19
CA CYS A 19 16.13 37.53 -13.77
C CYS A 19 16.13 38.64 -14.84
N GLU A 20 16.82 39.75 -14.59
CA GLU A 20 17.16 40.72 -15.62
C GLU A 20 18.03 40.03 -16.68
N LYS A 21 17.56 40.01 -17.91
CA LYS A 21 18.28 39.55 -19.07
C LYS A 21 19.31 40.58 -19.46
N ASP A 22 20.58 40.21 -19.39
CA ASP A 22 21.67 41.04 -19.97
C ASP A 22 21.52 41.06 -21.52
N PRO A 23 21.35 42.24 -22.17
CA PRO A 23 21.05 42.30 -23.58
C PRO A 23 22.27 42.03 -24.49
N ASN A 24 23.43 41.65 -23.96
CA ASN A 24 24.68 41.48 -24.74
C ASN A 24 25.31 40.07 -24.67
N ASP A 25 24.56 39.03 -24.35
CA ASP A 25 25.09 37.65 -24.42
C ASP A 25 24.64 36.97 -25.71
N PRO A 26 25.52 36.86 -26.75
CA PRO A 26 25.18 36.25 -28.04
C PRO A 26 25.25 34.72 -28.06
N SER A 27 25.35 34.05 -26.92
CA SER A 27 25.48 32.59 -26.84
C SER A 27 24.64 31.99 -25.77
N GLY A 28 23.32 31.99 -25.93
CA GLY A 28 22.48 31.40 -24.92
C GLY A 28 21.18 30.81 -25.43
N ASN A 29 21.26 29.88 -26.36
CA ASN A 29 20.12 29.00 -26.62
C ASN A 29 20.18 27.79 -25.67
N GLY A 30 20.07 28.06 -24.41
CA GLY A 30 19.97 27.06 -23.33
C GLY A 30 18.64 27.21 -22.62
N ASN A 31 17.58 26.68 -23.18
CA ASN A 31 16.41 26.32 -22.38
C ASN A 31 16.85 25.18 -21.41
N ASN A 32 17.56 25.55 -20.35
CA ASN A 32 17.77 24.67 -19.21
C ASN A 32 16.49 24.67 -18.37
N THR A 33 15.39 24.15 -18.91
CA THR A 33 14.40 23.52 -18.08
C THR A 33 15.14 22.36 -17.42
N PRO A 34 15.17 22.24 -16.07
CA PRO A 34 15.69 21.04 -15.45
C PRO A 34 14.99 19.85 -16.08
N ASP A 35 15.76 18.90 -16.64
CA ASP A 35 15.17 17.68 -17.16
C ASP A 35 14.33 17.07 -16.05
N GLU A 36 13.02 16.95 -16.28
CA GLU A 36 12.18 16.21 -15.34
C GLU A 36 12.76 14.81 -15.19
N PRO A 37 12.85 14.31 -13.95
CA PRO A 37 13.42 13.00 -13.72
C PRO A 37 12.64 11.96 -14.51
N VAL A 38 13.31 11.21 -15.37
CA VAL A 38 12.71 10.11 -16.13
C VAL A 38 12.35 9.00 -15.16
N ILE A 39 11.05 8.71 -15.06
CA ILE A 39 10.54 7.63 -14.20
C ILE A 39 10.52 6.34 -15.02
N ASP A 40 11.34 5.36 -14.61
CA ASP A 40 11.39 4.04 -15.25
C ASP A 40 10.61 3.01 -14.41
N ILE A 41 9.50 2.52 -14.96
CA ILE A 41 8.68 1.47 -14.34
C ILE A 41 9.15 0.06 -14.71
N THR A 42 10.04 -0.07 -15.69
CA THR A 42 10.48 -1.37 -16.24
C THR A 42 11.02 -2.33 -15.18
N PRO A 43 11.79 -1.88 -14.18
CA PRO A 43 12.31 -2.78 -13.15
C PRO A 43 11.24 -3.55 -12.37
N TYR A 44 10.04 -3.01 -12.27
CA TYR A 44 8.94 -3.64 -11.52
C TYR A 44 8.14 -4.65 -12.35
N LEU A 45 8.21 -4.56 -13.69
CA LEU A 45 7.35 -5.36 -14.57
C LEU A 45 7.83 -6.81 -14.66
N GLY A 46 6.88 -7.74 -14.74
CA GLY A 46 7.19 -9.16 -14.94
C GLY A 46 6.36 -10.11 -14.10
N LYS A 47 6.82 -11.35 -14.06
CA LYS A 47 6.23 -12.41 -13.23
C LYS A 47 7.10 -12.66 -12.01
N TYR A 48 6.48 -12.85 -10.88
CA TYR A 48 7.15 -13.08 -9.60
C TYR A 48 6.48 -14.23 -8.86
N LEU A 49 7.26 -14.98 -8.10
CA LEU A 49 6.76 -15.82 -7.02
C LEU A 49 6.67 -14.95 -5.77
N MET A 50 5.51 -14.85 -5.18
CA MET A 50 5.27 -14.04 -3.98
C MET A 50 4.94 -14.93 -2.79
N THR A 51 5.60 -14.69 -1.68
CA THR A 51 5.23 -15.23 -0.36
C THR A 51 4.67 -14.11 0.50
N ARG A 52 3.69 -14.44 1.31
CA ARG A 52 3.09 -13.54 2.30
C ARG A 52 3.15 -14.19 3.68
N ASN A 53 3.61 -13.44 4.66
CA ASN A 53 3.62 -13.86 6.06
C ASN A 53 2.82 -12.85 6.87
N THR A 54 1.90 -13.35 7.67
CA THR A 54 1.09 -12.51 8.58
C THR A 54 1.68 -12.55 9.98
N ASP A 55 1.82 -11.40 10.60
CA ASP A 55 2.13 -11.22 12.01
C ASP A 55 1.05 -10.29 12.59
N LEU A 56 -0.12 -10.87 12.83
CA LEU A 56 -1.31 -10.12 13.24
C LEU A 56 -1.69 -10.47 14.66
N THR A 57 -2.24 -9.48 15.34
CA THR A 57 -2.81 -9.63 16.68
C THR A 57 -4.31 -9.35 16.61
N ILE A 58 -5.10 -10.29 17.11
CA ILE A 58 -6.55 -10.13 17.22
C ILE A 58 -6.86 -9.88 18.70
N THR A 59 -7.50 -8.75 18.99
CA THR A 59 -7.96 -8.41 20.34
C THR A 59 -9.48 -8.42 20.37
N ALA A 60 -10.06 -9.35 21.10
CA ALA A 60 -11.50 -9.48 21.26
C ALA A 60 -11.94 -8.93 22.61
N MET A 61 -13.02 -8.15 22.62
CA MET A 61 -13.64 -7.55 23.83
C MET A 61 -12.65 -6.74 24.71
N ASN A 62 -11.53 -6.29 24.16
CA ASN A 62 -10.42 -5.64 24.88
C ASN A 62 -9.83 -6.46 26.05
N MET A 63 -10.09 -7.78 26.08
CA MET A 63 -9.65 -8.67 27.15
C MET A 63 -8.84 -9.86 26.63
N PHE A 64 -9.11 -10.31 25.42
CA PHE A 64 -8.50 -11.51 24.87
C PHE A 64 -7.67 -11.16 23.65
N THR A 65 -6.42 -11.58 23.68
CA THR A 65 -5.47 -11.33 22.59
C THR A 65 -4.99 -12.66 22.02
N PHE A 66 -5.06 -12.80 20.71
CA PHE A 66 -4.62 -13.99 19.99
C PHE A 66 -3.65 -13.59 18.88
N PRO A 67 -2.49 -14.23 18.78
CA PRO A 67 -1.65 -14.07 17.59
C PRO A 67 -2.26 -14.83 16.41
N LEU A 68 -2.18 -14.24 15.24
CA LEU A 68 -2.44 -14.87 13.95
C LEU A 68 -1.17 -14.78 13.13
N ASP A 69 -0.29 -15.74 13.32
CA ASP A 69 0.93 -15.89 12.55
C ASP A 69 0.69 -17.01 11.52
N ARG A 70 0.74 -16.66 10.24
CA ARG A 70 0.54 -17.59 9.13
C ARG A 70 1.51 -17.30 8.01
N ASP A 71 2.16 -18.33 7.56
CA ASP A 71 2.77 -18.38 6.24
C ASP A 71 1.65 -18.67 5.24
N LEU A 72 1.42 -17.73 4.33
CA LEU A 72 0.49 -17.93 3.24
C LEU A 72 1.20 -18.61 2.08
N ASP A 73 0.44 -19.38 1.30
CA ASP A 73 0.96 -20.13 0.16
C ASP A 73 1.71 -19.21 -0.83
N VAL A 74 2.70 -19.79 -1.49
CA VAL A 74 3.42 -19.13 -2.57
C VAL A 74 2.49 -18.99 -3.77
N GLU A 75 2.29 -17.77 -4.24
CA GLU A 75 1.50 -17.49 -5.42
C GLU A 75 2.31 -16.84 -6.53
N THR A 76 1.88 -17.04 -7.77
CA THR A 76 2.45 -16.32 -8.90
C THR A 76 1.72 -15.01 -9.10
N VAL A 77 2.45 -13.90 -9.01
CA VAL A 77 1.94 -12.58 -9.33
C VAL A 77 2.52 -12.07 -10.63
N THR A 78 1.72 -11.31 -11.37
CA THR A 78 2.15 -10.63 -12.60
C THR A 78 1.98 -9.14 -12.41
N ILE A 79 3.05 -8.39 -12.64
CA ILE A 79 3.06 -6.93 -12.62
C ILE A 79 3.12 -6.41 -14.05
N LYS A 80 2.15 -5.60 -14.44
CA LYS A 80 2.02 -5.02 -15.78
C LYS A 80 1.80 -3.51 -15.68
N THR A 81 2.06 -2.81 -16.77
CA THR A 81 1.70 -1.40 -16.92
C THR A 81 0.19 -1.20 -16.81
N ASP A 82 -0.23 -0.18 -16.09
CA ASP A 82 -1.62 0.30 -16.10
C ASP A 82 -1.78 1.34 -17.23
N PRO A 83 -2.52 1.02 -18.31
CA PRO A 83 -2.66 1.92 -19.45
C PRO A 83 -3.50 3.17 -19.15
N GLN A 84 -4.15 3.23 -17.97
CA GLN A 84 -5.01 4.34 -17.57
C GLN A 84 -4.30 5.37 -16.69
N VAL A 85 -3.10 5.04 -16.19
CA VAL A 85 -2.37 5.89 -15.25
C VAL A 85 -0.93 6.03 -15.73
N GLU A 86 -0.45 7.27 -15.83
CA GLU A 86 0.93 7.54 -16.14
C GLU A 86 1.84 6.95 -15.05
N HIS A 87 2.88 6.23 -15.47
CA HIS A 87 3.75 5.43 -14.57
C HIS A 87 3.00 4.42 -13.67
N GLY A 88 1.75 4.10 -14.04
CA GLY A 88 0.90 3.16 -13.32
C GLY A 88 1.29 1.70 -13.56
N ILE A 89 1.10 0.89 -12.53
CA ILE A 89 1.21 -0.56 -12.59
C ILE A 89 -0.03 -1.24 -12.02
N ILE A 90 -0.27 -2.47 -12.49
CA ILE A 90 -1.28 -3.38 -11.96
C ILE A 90 -0.56 -4.68 -11.58
N MET A 91 -0.75 -5.12 -10.35
CA MET A 91 -0.28 -6.41 -9.84
C MET A 91 -1.48 -7.34 -9.68
N THR A 92 -1.40 -8.52 -10.30
CA THR A 92 -2.49 -9.51 -10.27
C THR A 92 -1.95 -10.90 -9.98
N SER A 93 -2.74 -11.74 -9.30
CA SER A 93 -2.48 -13.18 -9.17
C SER A 93 -3.67 -14.01 -9.64
N ASN A 94 -3.45 -15.32 -9.78
CA ASN A 94 -4.52 -16.27 -10.10
C ASN A 94 -5.50 -16.45 -8.93
N ASP A 95 -5.06 -16.15 -7.71
CA ASP A 95 -5.84 -16.33 -6.48
C ASP A 95 -6.66 -15.07 -6.12
N GLY A 96 -6.74 -14.12 -7.07
CA GLY A 96 -7.61 -12.96 -6.98
C GLY A 96 -6.97 -11.71 -6.39
N LEU A 97 -5.66 -11.68 -6.17
CA LEU A 97 -4.95 -10.44 -5.83
C LEU A 97 -5.10 -9.44 -6.98
N TYR A 98 -5.49 -8.24 -6.66
CA TYR A 98 -5.54 -7.12 -7.59
C TYR A 98 -5.13 -5.83 -6.86
N LEU A 99 -3.93 -5.35 -7.13
CA LEU A 99 -3.41 -4.10 -6.58
C LEU A 99 -3.03 -3.16 -7.71
N ARG A 100 -3.28 -1.89 -7.52
CA ARG A 100 -2.81 -0.82 -8.41
C ARG A 100 -1.77 0.02 -7.68
N GLY A 101 -0.87 0.60 -8.44
CA GLY A 101 0.13 1.49 -7.89
C GLY A 101 0.65 2.46 -8.93
N VAL A 102 1.43 3.43 -8.45
CA VAL A 102 2.12 4.41 -9.28
C VAL A 102 3.59 4.43 -8.87
N VAL A 103 4.46 4.48 -9.85
CA VAL A 103 5.90 4.63 -9.61
C VAL A 103 6.28 6.09 -9.75
N ASP A 104 7.05 6.60 -8.80
CA ASP A 104 7.69 7.91 -8.87
C ASP A 104 9.19 7.82 -8.57
N THR A 105 9.83 8.93 -8.29
CA THR A 105 11.27 8.98 -7.97
C THR A 105 11.63 8.33 -6.64
N ALA A 106 10.67 8.15 -5.73
CA ALA A 106 10.87 7.47 -4.44
C ALA A 106 10.69 5.95 -4.56
N GLY A 107 9.91 5.47 -5.55
CA GLY A 107 9.64 4.06 -5.76
C GLY A 107 8.18 3.79 -6.14
N LEU A 108 7.72 2.57 -5.89
CA LEU A 108 6.36 2.13 -6.16
C LEU A 108 5.45 2.39 -4.96
N HIS A 109 4.39 3.14 -5.18
CA HIS A 109 3.31 3.40 -4.24
C HIS A 109 2.10 2.54 -4.60
N LEU A 110 1.85 1.48 -3.85
CA LEU A 110 0.62 0.70 -3.99
C LEU A 110 -0.55 1.44 -3.35
N GLN A 111 -1.72 1.34 -3.96
CA GLN A 111 -2.96 1.82 -3.36
C GLN A 111 -3.32 0.95 -2.16
N ASN A 112 -3.84 1.57 -1.10
CA ASN A 112 -4.37 0.82 0.02
C ASN A 112 -5.49 -0.10 -0.46
N ASP A 113 -5.50 -1.31 0.05
CA ASP A 113 -6.51 -2.31 -0.28
C ASP A 113 -7.17 -2.86 0.99
N THR A 114 -8.17 -3.71 0.78
CA THR A 114 -8.87 -4.38 1.87
C THR A 114 -8.97 -5.86 1.54
N ILE A 115 -8.45 -6.68 2.43
CA ILE A 115 -8.54 -8.13 2.34
C ILE A 115 -9.56 -8.65 3.33
N THR A 116 -10.22 -9.77 3.00
CA THR A 116 -11.09 -10.47 3.93
C THR A 116 -10.36 -11.69 4.50
N LEU A 117 -10.18 -11.70 5.81
CA LEU A 117 -9.64 -12.84 6.53
C LEU A 117 -10.80 -13.64 7.15
N ASN A 118 -10.83 -14.94 6.86
CA ASN A 118 -11.74 -15.87 7.52
C ASN A 118 -11.00 -16.55 8.66
N ILE A 119 -11.48 -16.34 9.87
CA ILE A 119 -10.89 -16.86 11.09
C ILE A 119 -11.77 -17.98 11.63
N ASP A 120 -11.18 -19.14 11.77
CA ASP A 120 -11.79 -20.33 12.37
C ASP A 120 -10.89 -20.77 13.53
N THR A 121 -11.34 -20.54 14.75
CA THR A 121 -10.56 -20.82 15.95
C THR A 121 -11.46 -21.40 17.05
N THR A 122 -10.84 -21.85 18.13
CA THR A 122 -11.57 -22.38 19.29
C THR A 122 -11.23 -21.56 20.53
N TYR A 123 -12.22 -21.03 21.19
CA TYR A 123 -12.07 -20.33 22.46
C TYR A 123 -12.81 -21.10 23.56
N SER A 124 -12.10 -21.48 24.63
CA SER A 124 -12.65 -22.26 25.76
C SER A 124 -13.48 -23.48 25.30
N ASN A 125 -12.99 -24.22 24.30
CA ASN A 125 -13.65 -25.35 23.64
C ASN A 125 -14.88 -25.01 22.79
N PHE A 126 -15.19 -23.72 22.57
CA PHE A 126 -16.25 -23.30 21.67
C PHE A 126 -15.65 -22.88 20.31
N PRO A 127 -16.16 -23.42 19.18
CA PRO A 127 -15.72 -23.00 17.86
C PRO A 127 -16.16 -21.55 17.63
N VAL A 128 -15.24 -20.71 17.18
CA VAL A 128 -15.49 -19.31 16.85
C VAL A 128 -15.11 -19.09 15.40
N LYS A 129 -16.08 -18.66 14.60
CA LYS A 129 -15.88 -18.36 13.17
C LYS A 129 -16.33 -16.94 12.92
N PHE A 130 -15.47 -16.15 12.30
CA PHE A 130 -15.82 -14.81 11.86
C PHE A 130 -15.00 -14.39 10.64
N SER A 131 -15.57 -13.49 9.86
CA SER A 131 -14.88 -12.85 8.75
C SER A 131 -14.58 -11.41 9.15
N VAL A 132 -13.39 -10.98 8.84
CA VAL A 132 -12.95 -9.62 9.13
C VAL A 132 -12.41 -8.96 7.86
N SER A 133 -12.76 -7.71 7.66
CA SER A 133 -12.17 -6.87 6.63
C SER A 133 -10.97 -6.14 7.24
N VAL A 134 -9.81 -6.35 6.65
CA VAL A 134 -8.55 -5.77 7.10
C VAL A 134 -8.07 -4.80 6.02
N SER A 135 -7.94 -3.54 6.39
CA SER A 135 -7.33 -2.52 5.53
C SER A 135 -5.82 -2.64 5.57
N MET A 136 -5.20 -2.63 4.40
CA MET A 136 -3.76 -2.72 4.22
C MET A 136 -3.20 -1.36 3.80
N THR A 137 -2.21 -0.86 4.54
CA THR A 137 -1.43 0.33 4.18
C THR A 137 -0.03 -0.09 3.77
N HIS A 138 0.34 0.23 2.53
CA HIS A 138 1.60 -0.17 1.95
C HIS A 138 2.66 0.93 2.09
N PRO A 139 3.92 0.60 2.40
CA PRO A 139 5.03 1.54 2.31
C PRO A 139 5.41 1.78 0.85
N VAL A 140 6.32 2.72 0.61
CA VAL A 140 7.00 2.85 -0.69
C VAL A 140 7.88 1.63 -0.92
N ILE A 141 7.70 0.96 -2.06
CA ILE A 141 8.46 -0.23 -2.44
C ILE A 141 9.59 0.19 -3.37
N LEU A 142 10.82 -0.09 -2.97
CA LEU A 142 11.99 0.22 -3.78
C LEU A 142 12.08 -0.70 -5.02
N PRO A 143 12.78 -0.28 -6.08
CA PRO A 143 13.02 -1.12 -7.25
C PRO A 143 13.64 -2.47 -6.85
N PRO A 144 13.32 -3.55 -7.61
CA PRO A 144 13.88 -4.86 -7.34
C PRO A 144 15.41 -4.86 -7.35
N VAL A 145 15.99 -5.52 -6.35
CA VAL A 145 17.44 -5.81 -6.32
C VAL A 145 17.61 -7.29 -6.56
N ASP A 146 18.42 -7.66 -7.56
CA ASP A 146 18.60 -9.05 -7.99
C ASP A 146 17.27 -9.79 -8.24
N GLY A 147 16.29 -9.08 -8.81
CA GLY A 147 14.96 -9.63 -9.10
C GLY A 147 14.09 -9.88 -7.87
N LYS A 148 14.39 -9.25 -6.73
CA LYS A 148 13.66 -9.42 -5.48
C LYS A 148 13.12 -8.09 -4.98
N MET A 149 11.88 -8.11 -4.48
CA MET A 149 11.29 -7.02 -3.71
C MET A 149 10.79 -7.56 -2.37
N GLU A 150 10.95 -6.77 -1.32
CA GLU A 150 10.42 -7.08 0.00
C GLU A 150 9.81 -5.82 0.59
N TRP A 151 8.61 -5.95 1.18
CA TRP A 151 7.98 -4.86 1.91
C TRP A 151 7.09 -5.40 3.03
N THR A 152 6.79 -4.54 3.98
CA THR A 152 5.89 -4.84 5.09
C THR A 152 4.76 -3.82 5.10
N SER A 153 3.53 -4.31 5.00
CA SER A 153 2.34 -3.48 5.05
C SER A 153 1.72 -3.54 6.43
N VAL A 154 1.21 -2.41 6.89
CA VAL A 154 0.45 -2.34 8.13
C VAL A 154 -0.98 -2.79 7.88
N ALA A 155 -1.49 -3.66 8.72
CA ALA A 155 -2.82 -4.25 8.66
C ALA A 155 -3.66 -3.79 9.84
N GLU A 156 -4.84 -3.22 9.58
CA GLU A 156 -5.78 -2.79 10.59
C GLU A 156 -7.21 -3.21 10.21
N GLY A 157 -7.95 -3.75 11.16
CA GLY A 157 -9.32 -4.17 10.89
C GLY A 157 -10.18 -4.32 12.13
N THR A 158 -11.48 -4.44 11.90
CA THR A 158 -12.46 -4.73 12.96
C THR A 158 -13.42 -5.80 12.48
N ALA A 159 -13.77 -6.70 13.37
CA ALA A 159 -14.79 -7.70 13.14
C ALA A 159 -15.84 -7.65 14.24
N SER A 160 -17.08 -8.00 13.87
CA SER A 160 -18.15 -8.20 14.83
C SER A 160 -18.77 -9.58 14.58
N THR A 161 -18.95 -10.33 15.65
CA THR A 161 -19.61 -11.64 15.61
C THR A 161 -20.51 -11.79 16.83
N THR A 162 -21.25 -12.89 16.88
CA THR A 162 -22.07 -13.25 18.04
C THR A 162 -21.61 -14.61 18.54
N ILE A 163 -21.22 -14.68 19.82
CA ILE A 163 -20.83 -15.92 20.50
C ILE A 163 -21.88 -16.18 21.57
N LEU A 164 -22.56 -17.30 21.50
CA LEU A 164 -23.64 -17.67 22.45
C LEU A 164 -24.70 -16.58 22.63
N GLY A 165 -25.06 -15.86 21.55
CA GLY A 165 -26.01 -14.76 21.60
C GLY A 165 -25.45 -13.42 22.11
N ILE A 166 -24.19 -13.36 22.46
CA ILE A 166 -23.49 -12.14 22.92
C ILE A 166 -22.74 -11.52 21.76
N PRO A 167 -22.98 -10.24 21.43
CA PRO A 167 -22.20 -9.54 20.41
C PRO A 167 -20.75 -9.36 20.88
N VAL A 168 -19.80 -9.74 20.02
CA VAL A 168 -18.38 -9.63 20.26
C VAL A 168 -17.76 -8.81 19.17
N THR A 169 -16.97 -7.81 19.54
CA THR A 169 -16.14 -7.02 18.62
C THR A 169 -14.68 -7.39 18.82
N ALA A 170 -13.98 -7.62 17.73
CA ALA A 170 -12.55 -7.84 17.71
C ALA A 170 -11.87 -6.76 16.85
N THR A 171 -10.69 -6.33 17.28
CA THR A 171 -9.78 -5.52 16.48
C THR A 171 -8.62 -6.37 15.99
N ILE A 172 -8.14 -6.11 14.79
CA ILE A 172 -6.97 -6.75 14.23
C ILE A 172 -5.96 -5.66 13.92
N THR A 173 -4.73 -5.87 14.37
CA THR A 173 -3.61 -4.99 14.10
C THR A 173 -2.36 -5.82 13.87
N GLY A 174 -1.43 -5.31 13.09
CA GLY A 174 -0.13 -5.94 12.89
C GLY A 174 0.42 -5.73 11.51
N ASP A 175 1.29 -6.64 11.09
CA ASP A 175 2.05 -6.53 9.87
C ASP A 175 1.76 -7.69 8.90
N MET A 176 1.82 -7.39 7.62
CA MET A 176 1.86 -8.40 6.57
C MET A 176 3.13 -8.19 5.74
N ARG A 177 4.02 -9.18 5.75
CA ARG A 177 5.29 -9.17 5.03
C ARG A 177 5.12 -9.83 3.68
N TYR A 178 5.59 -9.16 2.67
CA TYR A 178 5.61 -9.63 1.29
C TYR A 178 7.05 -9.81 0.83
N ARG A 179 7.30 -10.91 0.19
CA ARG A 179 8.57 -11.19 -0.49
C ARG A 179 8.26 -11.70 -1.89
N THR A 180 8.84 -11.06 -2.89
CA THR A 180 8.72 -11.50 -4.29
C THR A 180 10.09 -11.87 -4.84
N VAL A 181 10.10 -12.88 -5.72
CA VAL A 181 11.29 -13.28 -6.48
C VAL A 181 10.87 -13.41 -7.93
N PHE A 182 11.63 -12.79 -8.83
CA PHE A 182 11.39 -12.83 -10.26
C PHE A 182 11.34 -14.29 -10.75
N SER A 183 10.29 -14.61 -11.51
CA SER A 183 10.08 -15.94 -12.09
C SER A 183 10.30 -15.85 -13.60
N ASN A 184 11.29 -16.55 -14.10
CA ASN A 184 11.57 -16.68 -15.54
C ASN A 184 10.47 -17.49 -16.23
#